data_9af47922a623cb841a8b2e1cfd44d293
#
_entry.id   9af47922a623cb841a8b2e1cfd44d293
#
_cell.length_a   1.000
_cell.length_b   1.000
_cell.length_c   1.000
_cell.angle_alpha   90.00
_cell.angle_beta   90.00
_cell.angle_gamma   90.00
#
_symmetry.space_group_name_H-M   'P 1'
#
loop_
_entity.id
_entity.type
_entity.pdbx_description
1 polymer ?
#
loop_
_entity_poly.entity_id
_entity_poly.type
_entity_poly.pdbx_seq_one_letter_code
_entity_poly.pdbx_strand_id
1 'polypeptide(L)'
;MSRKYKFRNPDGLYFVSFATVNWIDVFTRTAYKDVLVENLNYCIENKGLKIWAWVIMSNHLHLLISSETNNCSDILRDFKRVSSKALLKAIEENPQESRKEWMLWMFERAGNKNSNNTKYQFWQQHNQPIEISTNTDKIDKALNYIHQNPVTAGFTYRAEHYPYSSAVDYAGEKGMVKIEMIYG
;
A
#
# COMPACT_ATOMS: atom_id res chain seq x y z
N MET A 1 15.88 -15.41 2.94
CA MET A 1 14.83 -14.51 3.50
C MET A 1 15.31 -13.97 4.83
N SER A 2 15.33 -12.66 4.99
CA SER A 2 15.73 -12.04 6.26
C SER A 2 14.76 -12.45 7.37
N ARG A 3 15.29 -13.05 8.46
CA ARG A 3 14.50 -13.46 9.64
C ARG A 3 13.92 -12.25 10.43
N LYS A 4 14.31 -11.03 10.09
CA LYS A 4 14.08 -9.81 10.90
C LYS A 4 12.69 -9.22 10.73
N TYR A 5 12.03 -9.44 9.58
CA TYR A 5 10.75 -8.80 9.24
C TYR A 5 9.69 -9.88 8.94
N LYS A 6 8.95 -10.29 9.95
CA LYS A 6 7.84 -11.25 9.85
C LYS A 6 6.68 -10.80 10.74
N PHE A 7 5.47 -11.13 10.34
CA PHE A 7 4.28 -11.04 11.18
C PHE A 7 4.36 -12.15 12.24
N ARG A 8 4.90 -11.84 13.42
CA ARG A 8 5.09 -12.84 14.49
C ARG A 8 3.96 -12.82 15.50
N ASN A 9 3.43 -11.65 15.78
CA ASN A 9 2.32 -11.44 16.69
C ASN A 9 1.03 -11.34 15.87
N PRO A 10 0.10 -12.33 15.96
CA PRO A 10 -1.14 -12.28 15.19
C PRO A 10 -1.99 -11.04 15.51
N ASP A 11 -1.99 -10.62 16.78
CA ASP A 11 -2.76 -9.46 17.27
C ASP A 11 -1.99 -8.13 17.13
N GLY A 12 -0.81 -8.18 16.48
CA GLY A 12 0.10 -7.04 16.39
C GLY A 12 -0.39 -5.95 15.45
N LEU A 13 -0.03 -4.70 15.78
CA LEU A 13 -0.13 -3.56 14.90
C LEU A 13 1.18 -3.43 14.11
N TYR A 14 1.07 -3.40 12.79
CA TYR A 14 2.21 -3.43 11.89
C TYR A 14 2.26 -2.23 10.96
N PHE A 15 3.42 -1.58 10.90
CA PHE A 15 3.74 -0.69 9.80
C PHE A 15 4.32 -1.51 8.65
N VAL A 16 3.78 -1.34 7.45
CA VAL A 16 4.20 -2.03 6.23
C VAL A 16 4.35 -1.07 5.06
N SER A 17 5.28 -1.40 4.16
CA SER A 17 5.51 -0.64 2.93
C SER A 17 5.53 -1.56 1.72
N PHE A 18 4.91 -1.11 0.65
CA PHE A 18 4.95 -1.77 -0.66
C PHE A 18 5.49 -0.79 -1.69
N ALA A 19 6.47 -1.19 -2.44
CA ALA A 19 6.97 -0.41 -3.56
C ALA A 19 6.86 -1.19 -4.87
N THR A 20 6.64 -0.48 -5.96
CA THR A 20 6.74 -1.04 -7.31
C THR A 20 8.18 -1.47 -7.58
N VAL A 21 8.39 -2.51 -8.40
CA VAL A 21 9.74 -2.86 -8.81
C VAL A 21 10.41 -1.68 -9.51
N ASN A 22 11.70 -1.51 -9.28
CA ASN A 22 12.49 -0.41 -9.82
C ASN A 22 11.94 1.00 -9.50
N TRP A 23 11.08 1.12 -8.50
CA TRP A 23 10.47 2.40 -8.08
C TRP A 23 9.75 3.13 -9.21
N ILE A 24 9.10 2.39 -10.12
CA ILE A 24 8.36 2.96 -11.24
C ILE A 24 7.16 3.76 -10.72
N ASP A 25 7.05 5.02 -11.11
CA ASP A 25 5.97 5.94 -10.71
C ASP A 25 4.65 5.60 -11.44
N VAL A 26 4.01 4.50 -11.04
CA VAL A 26 2.72 4.05 -11.59
C VAL A 26 1.57 4.94 -11.13
N PHE A 27 1.58 5.29 -9.83
CA PHE A 27 0.45 5.95 -9.17
C PHE A 27 0.43 7.47 -9.36
N THR A 28 0.92 7.95 -10.51
CA THR A 28 0.78 9.35 -10.95
C THR A 28 -0.62 9.65 -11.48
N ARG A 29 -1.36 8.62 -11.90
CA ARG A 29 -2.75 8.72 -12.35
C ARG A 29 -3.72 8.24 -11.28
N THR A 30 -4.84 8.94 -11.11
CA THR A 30 -5.90 8.59 -10.16
C THR A 30 -6.43 7.18 -10.42
N ALA A 31 -6.69 6.81 -11.67
CA ALA A 31 -7.21 5.50 -12.05
C ALA A 31 -6.41 4.32 -11.47
N TYR A 32 -5.08 4.45 -11.35
CA TYR A 32 -4.26 3.38 -10.76
C TYR A 32 -4.27 3.40 -9.23
N LYS A 33 -4.42 4.58 -8.62
CA LYS A 33 -4.64 4.69 -7.17
C LYS A 33 -5.99 4.12 -6.76
N ASP A 34 -7.03 4.37 -7.57
CA ASP A 34 -8.39 3.89 -7.33
C ASP A 34 -8.43 2.35 -7.31
N VAL A 35 -7.68 1.67 -8.18
CA VAL A 35 -7.52 0.20 -8.12
C VAL A 35 -6.99 -0.26 -6.76
N LEU A 36 -6.03 0.48 -6.16
CA LEU A 36 -5.52 0.14 -4.84
C LEU A 36 -6.55 0.40 -3.73
N VAL A 37 -7.27 1.52 -3.80
CA VAL A 37 -8.36 1.85 -2.86
C VAL A 37 -9.43 0.76 -2.87
N GLU A 38 -9.90 0.34 -4.03
CA GLU A 38 -10.87 -0.75 -4.18
C GLU A 38 -10.36 -2.06 -3.56
N ASN A 39 -9.10 -2.42 -3.83
CA ASN A 39 -8.51 -3.64 -3.30
C ASN A 39 -8.30 -3.57 -1.76
N LEU A 40 -7.97 -2.40 -1.19
CA LEU A 40 -7.88 -2.21 0.26
C LEU A 40 -9.27 -2.37 0.91
N ASN A 41 -10.29 -1.70 0.37
CA ASN A 41 -11.67 -1.82 0.87
C ASN A 41 -12.18 -3.26 0.76
N TYR A 42 -11.89 -3.97 -0.33
CA TYR A 42 -12.22 -5.40 -0.45
C TYR A 42 -11.56 -6.24 0.66
N CYS A 43 -10.28 -5.98 0.99
CA CYS A 43 -9.60 -6.71 2.06
C CYS A 43 -10.19 -6.41 3.44
N ILE A 44 -10.65 -5.18 3.67
CA ILE A 44 -11.34 -4.79 4.91
C ILE A 44 -12.67 -5.55 5.02
N GLU A 45 -13.50 -5.49 4.00
CA GLU A 45 -14.85 -6.06 4.02
C GLU A 45 -14.85 -7.60 4.02
N ASN A 46 -13.89 -8.24 3.34
CA ASN A 46 -13.99 -9.67 3.04
C ASN A 46 -12.87 -10.52 3.68
N LYS A 47 -11.83 -9.91 4.25
CA LYS A 47 -10.66 -10.62 4.77
C LYS A 47 -10.27 -10.24 6.20
N GLY A 48 -11.05 -9.37 6.83
CA GLY A 48 -10.79 -8.92 8.20
C GLY A 48 -9.54 -8.05 8.35
N LEU A 49 -9.11 -7.35 7.28
CA LEU A 49 -8.06 -6.37 7.37
C LEU A 49 -8.56 -5.15 8.15
N LYS A 50 -7.79 -4.69 9.13
CA LYS A 50 -7.98 -3.40 9.80
C LYS A 50 -6.89 -2.44 9.35
N ILE A 51 -7.27 -1.27 8.88
CA ILE A 51 -6.37 -0.19 8.50
C ILE A 51 -6.54 0.96 9.49
N TRP A 52 -5.44 1.36 10.10
CA TRP A 52 -5.38 2.46 11.07
C TRP A 52 -4.84 3.75 10.44
N ALA A 53 -3.93 3.61 9.49
CA ALA A 53 -3.46 4.70 8.66
C ALA A 53 -2.96 4.18 7.31
N TRP A 54 -3.03 5.02 6.28
CA TRP A 54 -2.56 4.67 4.95
C TRP A 54 -2.20 5.91 4.13
N VAL A 55 -1.34 5.71 3.14
CA VAL A 55 -1.06 6.68 2.08
C VAL A 55 -0.58 5.95 0.83
N ILE A 56 -1.04 6.40 -0.34
CA ILE A 56 -0.58 5.95 -1.66
C ILE A 56 0.24 7.08 -2.28
N MET A 57 1.54 6.83 -2.45
CA MET A 57 2.48 7.73 -3.11
C MET A 57 2.58 7.43 -4.60
N SER A 58 3.52 8.05 -5.36
CA SER A 58 3.66 7.84 -6.80
C SER A 58 4.11 6.42 -7.19
N ASN A 59 4.86 5.73 -6.35
CA ASN A 59 5.46 4.41 -6.62
C ASN A 59 5.44 3.44 -5.43
N HIS A 60 4.85 3.84 -4.33
CA HIS A 60 4.75 3.02 -3.12
C HIS A 60 3.54 3.41 -2.28
N LEU A 61 3.22 2.55 -1.32
CA LEU A 61 2.23 2.85 -0.29
C LEU A 61 2.75 2.43 1.08
N HIS A 62 2.31 3.14 2.10
CA HIS A 62 2.52 2.80 3.50
C HIS A 62 1.18 2.53 4.16
N LEU A 63 1.14 1.50 5.01
CA LEU A 63 -0.03 1.13 5.78
C LEU A 63 0.35 0.89 7.23
N LEU A 64 -0.55 1.26 8.12
CA LEU A 64 -0.57 0.84 9.50
C LEU A 64 -1.76 -0.10 9.67
N ILE A 65 -1.50 -1.38 9.94
CA ILE A 65 -2.50 -2.45 9.83
C ILE A 65 -2.48 -3.43 11.00
N SER A 66 -3.63 -4.03 11.24
CA SER A 66 -3.83 -5.26 12.02
C SER A 66 -4.86 -6.15 11.32
N SER A 67 -5.24 -7.27 11.92
CA SER A 67 -6.23 -8.17 11.33
C SER A 67 -7.14 -8.77 12.40
N GLU A 68 -8.41 -8.89 12.11
CA GLU A 68 -9.38 -9.62 12.93
C GLU A 68 -9.18 -11.14 12.88
N THR A 69 -8.62 -11.65 11.78
CA THR A 69 -8.42 -13.07 11.52
C THR A 69 -7.01 -13.54 11.87
N ASN A 70 -6.20 -12.69 12.46
CA ASN A 70 -4.80 -12.95 12.83
C ASN A 70 -3.91 -13.39 11.66
N ASN A 71 -4.22 -12.98 10.43
CA ASN A 71 -3.54 -13.45 9.22
C ASN A 71 -3.10 -12.30 8.27
N CYS A 72 -2.47 -11.26 8.81
CA CYS A 72 -1.95 -10.14 8.01
C CYS A 72 -1.07 -10.59 6.85
N SER A 73 -0.25 -11.64 7.04
CA SER A 73 0.67 -12.13 6.00
C SER A 73 -0.07 -12.61 4.76
N ASP A 74 -1.13 -13.41 4.96
CA ASP A 74 -1.91 -13.98 3.85
C ASP A 74 -2.77 -12.93 3.18
N ILE A 75 -3.37 -12.03 3.96
CA ILE A 75 -4.14 -10.91 3.42
C ILE A 75 -3.25 -10.05 2.51
N LEU A 76 -2.05 -9.69 2.95
CA LEU A 76 -1.14 -8.87 2.15
C LEU A 76 -0.55 -9.61 0.94
N ARG A 77 -0.33 -10.92 1.04
CA ARG A 77 0.03 -11.75 -0.11
C ARG A 77 -1.07 -11.71 -1.17
N ASP A 78 -2.30 -11.90 -0.75
CA ASP A 78 -3.46 -11.85 -1.66
C ASP A 78 -3.68 -10.45 -2.23
N PHE A 79 -3.60 -9.41 -1.41
CA PHE A 79 -3.66 -8.01 -1.86
C PHE A 79 -2.63 -7.74 -2.96
N LYS A 80 -1.36 -8.11 -2.76
CA LYS A 80 -0.30 -7.91 -3.77
C LYS A 80 -0.58 -8.71 -5.04
N ARG A 81 -1.07 -9.93 -4.93
CA ARG A 81 -1.39 -10.79 -6.07
C ARG A 81 -2.56 -10.24 -6.89
N VAL A 82 -3.63 -9.78 -6.24
CA VAL A 82 -4.83 -9.27 -6.91
C VAL A 82 -4.56 -7.89 -7.49
N SER A 83 -4.02 -6.97 -6.67
CA SER A 83 -3.73 -5.60 -7.12
C SER A 83 -2.72 -5.55 -8.26
N SER A 84 -1.68 -6.41 -8.25
CA SER A 84 -0.73 -6.45 -9.37
C SER A 84 -1.37 -6.84 -10.69
N LYS A 85 -2.27 -7.84 -10.69
CA LYS A 85 -3.01 -8.24 -11.90
C LYS A 85 -3.94 -7.13 -12.39
N ALA A 86 -4.70 -6.51 -11.47
CA ALA A 86 -5.62 -5.44 -11.81
C ALA A 86 -4.88 -4.20 -12.35
N LEU A 87 -3.76 -3.83 -11.74
CA LEU A 87 -2.95 -2.69 -12.18
C LEU A 87 -2.28 -2.94 -13.54
N LEU A 88 -1.72 -4.13 -13.77
CA LEU A 88 -1.14 -4.48 -15.07
C LEU A 88 -2.19 -4.42 -16.17
N LYS A 89 -3.40 -4.95 -15.93
CA LYS A 89 -4.53 -4.86 -16.84
C LYS A 89 -4.94 -3.41 -17.07
N ALA A 90 -5.08 -2.61 -16.02
CA ALA A 90 -5.43 -1.19 -16.14
C ALA A 90 -4.40 -0.39 -16.95
N ILE A 91 -3.11 -0.70 -16.81
CA ILE A 91 -2.04 -0.09 -17.61
C ILE A 91 -2.18 -0.51 -19.09
N GLU A 92 -2.37 -1.80 -19.34
CA GLU A 92 -2.50 -2.36 -20.68
C GLU A 92 -3.70 -1.79 -21.45
N GLU A 93 -4.84 -1.65 -20.76
CA GLU A 93 -6.09 -1.17 -21.35
C GLU A 93 -6.21 0.36 -21.42
N ASN A 94 -5.33 1.12 -20.74
CA ASN A 94 -5.40 2.59 -20.75
C ASN A 94 -4.85 3.18 -22.06
N PRO A 95 -5.70 3.75 -22.93
CA PRO A 95 -5.23 4.34 -24.19
C PRO A 95 -4.44 5.65 -24.01
N GLN A 96 -4.57 6.29 -22.85
CA GLN A 96 -3.90 7.56 -22.53
C GLN A 96 -2.55 7.37 -21.80
N GLU A 97 -2.14 6.13 -21.53
CA GLU A 97 -0.86 5.87 -20.85
C GLU A 97 0.28 5.77 -21.86
N SER A 98 0.97 6.89 -22.06
CA SER A 98 2.10 6.99 -22.99
C SER A 98 3.30 6.13 -22.61
N ARG A 99 3.44 5.77 -21.32
CA ARG A 99 4.53 4.93 -20.80
C ARG A 99 4.17 3.44 -20.76
N LYS A 100 3.00 3.04 -21.29
CA LYS A 100 2.44 1.70 -21.23
C LYS A 100 3.45 0.61 -21.60
N GLU A 101 4.00 0.68 -22.80
CA GLU A 101 4.94 -0.32 -23.33
C GLU A 101 6.19 -0.41 -22.46
N TRP A 102 6.75 0.73 -22.08
CA TRP A 102 7.91 0.81 -21.22
C TRP A 102 7.64 0.20 -19.83
N MET A 103 6.51 0.54 -19.20
CA MET A 103 6.15 -0.01 -17.89
C MET A 103 5.96 -1.52 -17.94
N LEU A 104 5.19 -2.02 -18.91
CA LEU A 104 4.97 -3.47 -19.08
C LEU A 104 6.28 -4.21 -19.33
N TRP A 105 7.14 -3.67 -20.19
CA TRP A 105 8.47 -4.25 -20.42
C TRP A 105 9.32 -4.30 -19.13
N MET A 106 9.30 -3.23 -18.30
CA MET A 106 10.04 -3.21 -17.04
C MET A 106 9.52 -4.25 -16.04
N PHE A 107 8.19 -4.41 -15.94
CA PHE A 107 7.57 -5.42 -15.08
C PHE A 107 7.85 -6.85 -15.57
N GLU A 108 7.84 -7.09 -16.86
CA GLU A 108 8.20 -8.38 -17.48
C GLU A 108 9.67 -8.71 -17.24
N ARG A 109 10.56 -7.76 -17.49
CA ARG A 109 11.99 -7.91 -17.22
C ARG A 109 12.28 -8.24 -15.76
N ALA A 110 11.55 -7.63 -14.82
CA ALA A 110 11.66 -7.93 -13.40
C ALA A 110 11.12 -9.34 -13.08
N GLY A 111 10.00 -9.73 -13.70
CA GLY A 111 9.42 -11.05 -13.56
C GLY A 111 10.35 -12.16 -14.02
N ASN A 112 10.95 -12.01 -15.19
CA ASN A 112 11.88 -13.00 -15.77
C ASN A 112 13.15 -13.23 -14.94
N LYS A 113 13.51 -12.29 -14.05
CA LYS A 113 14.64 -12.45 -13.12
C LYS A 113 14.28 -13.22 -11.84
N ASN A 114 13.01 -13.55 -11.65
CA ASN A 114 12.51 -14.14 -10.43
C ASN A 114 11.67 -15.39 -10.74
N SER A 115 12.21 -16.56 -10.43
CA SER A 115 11.58 -17.86 -10.68
C SER A 115 10.21 -18.07 -9.99
N ASN A 116 9.86 -17.22 -9.02
CA ASN A 116 8.54 -17.25 -8.35
C ASN A 116 7.44 -16.55 -9.16
N ASN A 117 7.77 -15.87 -10.25
CA ASN A 117 6.82 -15.17 -11.12
C ASN A 117 6.67 -15.88 -12.45
N THR A 118 5.46 -15.90 -13.00
CA THR A 118 5.20 -16.51 -14.31
C THR A 118 5.57 -15.60 -15.48
N LYS A 119 5.31 -14.29 -15.37
CA LYS A 119 5.60 -13.31 -16.43
C LYS A 119 6.02 -11.96 -15.87
N TYR A 120 5.21 -11.37 -14.99
CA TYR A 120 5.42 -10.02 -14.49
C TYR A 120 5.75 -10.02 -13.00
N GLN A 121 6.58 -9.06 -12.58
CA GLN A 121 6.71 -8.67 -11.18
C GLN A 121 6.36 -7.20 -11.04
N PHE A 122 5.25 -6.89 -10.38
CA PHE A 122 4.78 -5.52 -10.15
C PHE A 122 5.34 -4.96 -8.83
N TRP A 123 5.17 -5.71 -7.73
CA TRP A 123 5.63 -5.30 -6.40
C TRP A 123 7.03 -5.84 -6.09
N GLN A 124 7.81 -5.08 -5.35
CA GLN A 124 9.02 -5.60 -4.70
C GLN A 124 8.66 -6.75 -3.75
N GLN A 125 9.59 -7.70 -3.54
CA GLN A 125 9.28 -8.97 -2.89
C GLN A 125 8.95 -8.83 -1.39
N HIS A 126 9.51 -7.87 -0.69
CA HIS A 126 9.43 -7.78 0.78
C HIS A 126 8.52 -6.63 1.22
N ASN A 127 7.70 -6.89 2.24
CA ASN A 127 6.80 -5.89 2.84
C ASN A 127 7.42 -5.20 4.05
N GLN A 128 8.55 -5.72 4.54
CA GLN A 128 9.26 -5.24 5.73
C GLN A 128 8.32 -4.88 6.89
N PRO A 129 7.48 -5.81 7.40
CA PRO A 129 6.56 -5.49 8.48
C PRO A 129 7.35 -5.16 9.76
N ILE A 130 7.06 -4.00 10.32
CA ILE A 130 7.63 -3.54 11.59
C ILE A 130 6.51 -3.55 12.61
N GLU A 131 6.63 -4.39 13.65
CA GLU A 131 5.68 -4.43 14.75
C GLU A 131 5.87 -3.20 15.66
N ILE A 132 4.75 -2.50 15.94
CA ILE A 132 4.75 -1.29 16.76
C ILE A 132 3.71 -1.30 17.89
N SER A 133 3.05 -2.44 18.12
CA SER A 133 1.82 -2.63 18.92
C SER A 133 1.86 -2.11 20.36
N THR A 134 3.03 -2.00 20.98
CA THR A 134 3.14 -1.76 22.42
C THR A 134 3.75 -0.41 22.79
N ASN A 135 4.04 0.43 21.81
CA ASN A 135 4.75 1.67 22.07
C ASN A 135 4.03 2.85 21.39
N THR A 136 3.36 3.66 22.20
CA THR A 136 2.59 4.84 21.74
C THR A 136 3.46 5.79 20.92
N ASP A 137 4.70 6.06 21.33
CA ASP A 137 5.62 6.93 20.57
C ASP A 137 5.92 6.39 19.17
N LYS A 138 5.97 5.06 19.00
CA LYS A 138 6.17 4.45 17.68
C LYS A 138 4.92 4.54 16.82
N ILE A 139 3.74 4.43 17.44
CA ILE A 139 2.46 4.57 16.76
C ILE A 139 2.34 6.00 16.23
N ASP A 140 2.58 7.00 17.08
CA ASP A 140 2.52 8.42 16.72
C ASP A 140 3.52 8.76 15.61
N LYS A 141 4.74 8.25 15.71
CA LYS A 141 5.76 8.44 14.67
C LYS A 141 5.34 7.81 13.34
N ALA A 142 4.76 6.61 13.36
CA ALA A 142 4.30 5.93 12.16
C ALA A 142 3.12 6.67 11.53
N LEU A 143 2.15 7.09 12.35
CA LEU A 143 0.98 7.87 11.91
C LEU A 143 1.42 9.19 11.27
N ASN A 144 2.26 9.96 11.97
CA ASN A 144 2.78 11.22 11.46
C ASN A 144 3.60 11.01 10.17
N TYR A 145 4.45 9.98 10.13
CA TYR A 145 5.22 9.64 8.93
C TYR A 145 4.31 9.36 7.71
N ILE A 146 3.25 8.54 7.90
CA ILE A 146 2.29 8.22 6.84
C ILE A 146 1.62 9.50 6.34
N HIS A 147 1.11 10.33 7.24
CA HIS A 147 0.35 11.53 6.88
C HIS A 147 1.24 12.63 6.28
N GLN A 148 2.47 12.80 6.76
CA GLN A 148 3.38 13.83 6.25
C GLN A 148 4.10 13.43 4.96
N ASN A 149 4.02 12.17 4.54
CA ASN A 149 4.71 11.67 3.34
C ASN A 149 4.39 12.51 2.07
N PRO A 150 3.10 12.81 1.74
CA PRO A 150 2.76 13.63 0.59
C PRO A 150 3.23 15.09 0.71
N VAL A 151 3.26 15.64 1.92
CA VAL A 151 3.75 17.00 2.19
C VAL A 151 5.25 17.06 1.96
N THR A 152 5.99 16.12 2.53
CA THR A 152 7.45 16.02 2.38
C THR A 152 7.85 15.79 0.91
N ALA A 153 7.03 15.05 0.16
CA ALA A 153 7.24 14.81 -1.27
C ALA A 153 6.79 15.99 -2.17
N GLY A 154 6.19 17.04 -1.61
CA GLY A 154 5.73 18.22 -2.35
C GLY A 154 4.44 18.00 -3.15
N PHE A 155 3.65 16.94 -2.86
CA PHE A 155 2.38 16.69 -3.55
C PHE A 155 1.26 17.58 -3.03
N THR A 156 1.35 18.03 -1.81
CA THR A 156 0.39 18.91 -1.15
C THR A 156 1.09 19.76 -0.08
N TYR A 157 0.47 20.87 0.32
CA TYR A 157 0.97 21.72 1.42
C TYR A 157 0.50 21.25 2.80
N ARG A 158 -0.63 20.54 2.87
CA ARG A 158 -1.23 20.04 4.11
C ARG A 158 -1.63 18.58 3.92
N ALA A 159 -1.39 17.75 4.92
CA ALA A 159 -1.60 16.31 4.85
C ALA A 159 -3.06 15.94 4.50
N GLU A 160 -4.02 16.63 5.12
CA GLU A 160 -5.44 16.42 4.94
C GLU A 160 -5.97 16.84 3.56
N HIS A 161 -5.19 17.58 2.78
CA HIS A 161 -5.53 17.93 1.39
C HIS A 161 -5.10 16.86 0.37
N TYR A 162 -4.43 15.81 0.80
CA TYR A 162 -4.05 14.71 -0.08
C TYR A 162 -5.10 13.58 -0.02
N PRO A 163 -5.95 13.40 -1.04
CA PRO A 163 -7.11 12.51 -0.97
C PRO A 163 -6.76 11.02 -0.86
N TYR A 164 -5.55 10.62 -1.27
CA TYR A 164 -5.09 9.24 -1.16
C TYR A 164 -4.30 8.97 0.12
N SER A 165 -4.83 9.48 1.24
CA SER A 165 -4.28 9.34 2.58
C SER A 165 -5.38 9.34 3.64
N SER A 166 -5.20 8.59 4.71
CA SER A 166 -6.06 8.66 5.91
C SER A 166 -5.94 9.97 6.69
N ALA A 167 -5.03 10.87 6.32
CA ALA A 167 -4.98 12.21 6.93
C ALA A 167 -6.30 12.98 6.80
N VAL A 168 -7.08 12.69 5.75
CA VAL A 168 -8.44 13.20 5.53
C VAL A 168 -9.36 12.79 6.67
N ASP A 169 -9.35 11.49 7.05
CA ASP A 169 -10.19 10.96 8.12
C ASP A 169 -9.80 11.53 9.49
N TYR A 170 -8.50 11.64 9.76
CA TYR A 170 -7.98 12.22 11.00
C TYR A 170 -8.22 13.75 11.11
N ALA A 171 -8.55 14.41 10.01
CA ALA A 171 -9.01 15.79 10.00
C ALA A 171 -10.53 15.94 10.20
N GLY A 172 -11.26 14.81 10.37
CA GLY A 172 -12.72 14.81 10.59
C GLY A 172 -13.56 14.73 9.32
N GLU A 173 -12.93 14.54 8.17
CA GLU A 173 -13.57 14.34 6.88
C GLU A 173 -13.73 12.83 6.59
N LYS A 174 -14.47 12.46 5.56
CA LYS A 174 -14.60 11.07 5.14
C LYS A 174 -13.61 10.74 4.02
N GLY A 175 -12.62 9.88 4.33
CA GLY A 175 -11.67 9.39 3.35
C GLY A 175 -12.19 8.27 2.43
N MET A 176 -11.34 7.80 1.53
CA MET A 176 -11.69 6.82 0.49
C MET A 176 -11.62 5.36 0.98
N VAL A 177 -10.86 5.10 2.03
CA VAL A 177 -10.69 3.76 2.63
C VAL A 177 -11.21 3.81 4.05
N LYS A 178 -12.01 2.81 4.43
CA LYS A 178 -12.49 2.69 5.81
C LYS A 178 -11.31 2.45 6.75
N ILE A 179 -11.21 3.24 7.80
CA ILE A 179 -10.16 3.09 8.81
C ILE A 179 -10.71 2.86 10.21
N GLU A 180 -9.86 2.32 11.08
CA GLU A 180 -10.02 2.36 12.54
C GLU A 180 -9.25 3.56 13.08
N MET A 181 -9.81 4.31 14.02
CA MET A 181 -9.13 5.46 14.63
C MET A 181 -8.25 4.99 15.79
N ILE A 182 -7.00 5.46 15.85
CA ILE A 182 -6.10 5.16 16.97
C ILE A 182 -6.52 5.91 18.22
N TYR A 183 -6.98 7.13 18.01
CA TYR A 183 -7.49 8.02 19.05
C TYR A 183 -8.92 8.40 18.68
N GLY A 184 -9.88 7.87 19.37
CA GLY A 184 -11.31 8.13 19.23
C GLY A 184 -11.89 8.65 20.51
#